data_14c7ac2d844a3f171515424d9422c951
#
_entry.id   14c7ac2d844a3f171515424d9422c951
#
_cell.length_a   1.000
_cell.length_b   1.000
_cell.length_c   1.000
_cell.angle_alpha   90.00
_cell.angle_beta   90.00
_cell.angle_gamma   90.00
#
_symmetry.space_group_name_H-M   'P 1'
#
loop_
_entity.id
_entity.type
_entity.pdbx_description
1 polymer ?
#
loop_
_entity_poly.entity_id
_entity_poly.type
_entity_poly.pdbx_seq_one_letter_code
_entity_poly.pdbx_strand_id
1 'polypeptide(L)'
;MLRIHRVYLMAVLTDTYGDVPYFEAGKALYGGSATPAYDSQEDIYNDFFKELGECIGILMKGNNDAVTGDVTAYGGDAKAWAKYANSLRMRYAMRISDVAPEKAKAEFEKAVADTCGYISSNAENATITYIDGPFTLYDGARDLDFRVNALGEMLYGQDSDSPTFVSATLFNRLNDRKDPRLYRICRHYLNPKRSAVKADDAWNVDVTEEVVAYQNSDKGDGPHPCDIGAAWWHNWVNAPANEDIPTLARLVNMYPEVGFDQSNYNARMMRPFLSIQLEKAECPGILMTSTEVKFLLAEAITKGWNVDGSIEFYYKAGIRDAMEMLNQYYKIKAITEEEIQDYLNSTTTEGVSPESIKEMINYEAWILHLMNPAEGWANLRRSGYPTLENRYNYPRWTSDFTYDDDDLTTPVRLKYPNLEAKYNKANYEKALQKLGGTDDWHHRVWWDTEPDHVTPLNP
;
A
#
# COMPACT_ATOMS: atom_id res chain seq x y z
N MET A 1 12.26 -10.03 19.25
CA MET A 1 11.49 -8.90 18.75
C MET A 1 12.33 -7.99 17.82
N LEU A 2 13.42 -7.34 18.26
CA LEU A 2 14.24 -6.47 17.40
C LEU A 2 14.78 -7.14 16.12
N ARG A 3 15.18 -8.43 16.20
CA ARG A 3 15.59 -9.17 14.99
C ARG A 3 14.45 -9.32 13.98
N ILE A 4 13.22 -9.55 14.44
CA ILE A 4 12.02 -9.66 13.58
C ILE A 4 11.78 -8.30 12.90
N HIS A 5 11.85 -7.21 13.67
CA HIS A 5 11.68 -5.87 13.11
C HIS A 5 12.79 -5.52 12.12
N ARG A 6 14.04 -5.92 12.41
CA ARG A 6 15.15 -5.79 11.45
C ARG A 6 14.85 -6.52 10.14
N VAL A 7 14.33 -7.75 10.20
CA VAL A 7 13.93 -8.50 9.00
C VAL A 7 12.90 -7.72 8.19
N TYR A 8 11.85 -7.20 8.85
CA TYR A 8 10.83 -6.40 8.18
C TYR A 8 11.42 -5.17 7.47
N LEU A 9 12.25 -4.38 8.16
CA LEU A 9 12.88 -3.18 7.57
C LEU A 9 13.83 -3.52 6.42
N MET A 10 14.62 -4.57 6.57
CA MET A 10 15.55 -5.00 5.53
C MET A 10 14.82 -5.63 4.33
N ALA A 11 13.65 -6.22 4.53
CA ALA A 11 12.81 -6.67 3.43
C ALA A 11 12.29 -5.49 2.60
N VAL A 12 11.78 -4.44 3.26
CA VAL A 12 11.38 -3.20 2.55
C VAL A 12 12.56 -2.63 1.75
N LEU A 13 13.75 -2.62 2.35
CA LEU A 13 14.95 -2.07 1.69
C LEU A 13 15.36 -2.91 0.47
N THR A 14 15.50 -4.22 0.63
CA THR A 14 15.94 -5.09 -0.49
C THR A 14 14.87 -5.21 -1.57
N ASP A 15 13.58 -5.18 -1.21
CA ASP A 15 12.47 -5.17 -2.18
C ASP A 15 12.43 -3.86 -3.00
N THR A 16 12.98 -2.79 -2.43
CA THR A 16 13.07 -1.49 -3.11
C THR A 16 14.27 -1.40 -4.06
N TYR A 17 15.43 -1.93 -3.65
CA TYR A 17 16.70 -1.69 -4.35
C TYR A 17 17.34 -2.96 -4.96
N GLY A 18 16.89 -4.16 -4.59
CA GLY A 18 17.55 -5.42 -4.94
C GLY A 18 18.69 -5.76 -3.97
N ASP A 19 19.87 -6.02 -4.48
CA ASP A 19 21.07 -6.26 -3.66
C ASP A 19 21.39 -5.02 -2.81
N VAL A 20 21.61 -5.20 -1.51
CA VAL A 20 21.91 -4.12 -0.56
C VAL A 20 22.93 -4.58 0.47
N PRO A 21 23.65 -3.67 1.13
CA PRO A 21 24.44 -4.03 2.30
C PRO A 21 23.54 -4.60 3.42
N TYR A 22 23.78 -5.84 3.80
CA TYR A 22 22.98 -6.54 4.80
C TYR A 22 23.84 -7.16 5.92
N PHE A 23 24.73 -8.10 5.59
CA PHE A 23 25.51 -8.83 6.60
C PHE A 23 26.55 -7.98 7.32
N GLU A 24 27.11 -6.99 6.63
CA GLU A 24 28.11 -6.05 7.19
C GLU A 24 27.50 -4.71 7.59
N ALA A 25 26.24 -4.45 7.25
CA ALA A 25 25.59 -3.17 7.51
C ALA A 25 25.53 -2.84 9.01
N GLY A 26 25.79 -1.56 9.36
CA GLY A 26 25.71 -1.06 10.73
C GLY A 26 26.85 -1.49 11.66
N LYS A 27 27.88 -2.22 11.18
CA LYS A 27 28.93 -2.77 12.02
C LYS A 27 30.18 -1.87 12.16
N ALA A 28 30.26 -0.76 11.43
CA ALA A 28 31.45 0.11 11.40
C ALA A 28 31.91 0.57 12.79
N LEU A 29 31.00 0.95 13.67
CA LEU A 29 31.30 1.37 15.04
C LEU A 29 31.82 0.23 15.93
N TYR A 30 31.65 -1.01 15.54
CA TYR A 30 32.07 -2.21 16.26
C TYR A 30 33.25 -2.91 15.60
N GLY A 31 34.04 -2.18 14.82
CA GLY A 31 35.19 -2.73 14.11
C GLY A 31 34.94 -3.39 12.77
N GLY A 32 33.70 -3.28 12.26
CA GLY A 32 33.35 -3.72 10.91
C GLY A 32 33.71 -2.69 9.83
N SER A 33 33.35 -2.99 8.58
CA SER A 33 33.64 -2.13 7.44
C SER A 33 32.79 -0.85 7.47
N ALA A 34 33.39 0.29 7.16
CA ALA A 34 32.68 1.54 6.87
C ALA A 34 32.16 1.58 5.42
N THR A 35 32.63 0.65 4.58
CA THR A 35 32.19 0.46 3.20
C THR A 35 31.69 -0.98 3.02
N PRO A 36 30.48 -1.33 3.52
CA PRO A 36 29.97 -2.69 3.48
C PRO A 36 29.75 -3.17 2.05
N ALA A 37 29.94 -4.46 1.82
CA ALA A 37 29.61 -5.11 0.55
C ALA A 37 28.09 -5.15 0.35
N TYR A 38 27.67 -5.24 -0.92
CA TYR A 38 26.28 -5.51 -1.29
C TYR A 38 26.08 -7.04 -1.32
N ASP A 39 25.15 -7.49 -0.52
CA ASP A 39 24.77 -8.90 -0.44
C ASP A 39 23.67 -9.19 -1.45
N SER A 40 23.62 -10.42 -1.99
CA SER A 40 22.59 -10.78 -2.94
C SER A 40 21.20 -10.84 -2.27
N GLN A 41 20.17 -10.40 -2.98
CA GLN A 41 18.80 -10.47 -2.46
C GLN A 41 18.40 -11.91 -2.12
N GLU A 42 18.88 -12.90 -2.86
CA GLU A 42 18.68 -14.31 -2.56
C GLU A 42 19.26 -14.71 -1.20
N ASP A 43 20.51 -14.33 -0.90
CA ASP A 43 21.15 -14.63 0.39
C ASP A 43 20.46 -13.90 1.54
N ILE A 44 20.01 -12.67 1.31
CA ILE A 44 19.24 -11.89 2.28
C ILE A 44 17.91 -12.60 2.63
N TYR A 45 17.17 -13.06 1.63
CA TYR A 45 15.93 -13.82 1.86
C TYR A 45 16.18 -15.16 2.56
N ASN A 46 17.28 -15.83 2.23
CA ASN A 46 17.71 -17.04 2.93
C ASN A 46 17.95 -16.79 4.42
N ASP A 47 18.56 -15.68 4.76
CA ASP A 47 18.77 -15.29 6.17
C ASP A 47 17.44 -14.87 6.84
N PHE A 48 16.51 -14.24 6.15
CA PHE A 48 15.19 -13.91 6.70
C PHE A 48 14.47 -15.14 7.23
N PHE A 49 14.42 -16.23 6.47
CA PHE A 49 13.78 -17.47 6.94
C PHE A 49 14.47 -18.07 8.16
N LYS A 50 15.80 -18.02 8.20
CA LYS A 50 16.58 -18.46 9.33
C LYS A 50 16.32 -17.59 10.56
N GLU A 51 16.44 -16.25 10.42
CA GLU A 51 16.23 -15.30 11.51
C GLU A 51 14.82 -15.42 12.11
N LEU A 52 13.79 -15.47 11.26
CA LEU A 52 12.40 -15.60 11.72
C LEU A 52 12.18 -16.93 12.44
N GLY A 53 12.69 -18.06 11.90
CA GLY A 53 12.57 -19.37 12.54
C GLY A 53 13.27 -19.44 13.90
N GLU A 54 14.48 -18.87 14.03
CA GLU A 54 15.18 -18.78 15.31
C GLU A 54 14.43 -17.90 16.32
N CYS A 55 13.91 -16.75 15.88
CA CYS A 55 13.16 -15.84 16.73
C CYS A 55 11.88 -16.50 17.27
N ILE A 56 11.13 -17.22 16.43
CA ILE A 56 9.94 -17.98 16.84
C ILE A 56 10.35 -19.00 17.93
N GLY A 57 11.40 -19.79 17.67
CA GLY A 57 11.88 -20.78 18.63
C GLY A 57 12.31 -20.19 19.98
N ILE A 58 12.86 -18.97 19.99
CA ILE A 58 13.23 -18.27 21.23
C ILE A 58 11.98 -17.76 21.96
N LEU A 59 11.07 -17.09 21.24
CA LEU A 59 9.86 -16.49 21.82
C LEU A 59 8.93 -17.56 22.44
N MET A 60 8.85 -18.72 21.82
CA MET A 60 7.98 -19.83 22.28
C MET A 60 8.54 -20.60 23.48
N LYS A 61 9.80 -20.38 23.88
CA LYS A 61 10.37 -21.02 25.08
C LYS A 61 9.79 -20.50 26.40
N GLY A 62 9.10 -19.36 26.38
CA GLY A 62 8.39 -18.82 27.54
C GLY A 62 9.26 -18.11 28.59
N ASN A 63 10.57 -18.05 28.42
CA ASN A 63 11.49 -17.33 29.30
C ASN A 63 11.86 -15.97 28.70
N ASN A 64 10.86 -15.13 28.49
CA ASN A 64 11.07 -13.81 27.89
C ASN A 64 11.16 -12.77 29.00
N ASP A 65 12.19 -11.94 28.95
CA ASP A 65 12.27 -10.72 29.77
C ASP A 65 11.13 -9.77 29.39
N ALA A 66 10.68 -8.99 30.37
CA ALA A 66 9.71 -7.93 30.10
C ALA A 66 10.30 -6.90 29.14
N VAL A 67 9.62 -6.67 28.02
CA VAL A 67 10.00 -5.66 27.03
C VAL A 67 9.24 -4.38 27.31
N THR A 68 9.99 -3.29 27.51
CA THR A 68 9.43 -1.94 27.61
C THR A 68 9.76 -1.15 26.35
N GLY A 69 8.85 -0.27 25.94
CA GLY A 69 9.05 0.56 24.75
C GLY A 69 8.73 -0.14 23.42
N ASP A 70 7.98 -1.24 23.46
CA ASP A 70 7.39 -1.81 22.26
C ASP A 70 6.30 -0.88 21.74
N VAL A 71 6.52 -0.29 20.57
CA VAL A 71 5.59 0.64 19.91
C VAL A 71 4.50 -0.08 19.12
N THR A 72 4.59 -1.39 19.01
CA THR A 72 3.52 -2.19 18.38
C THR A 72 2.34 -2.37 19.34
N ALA A 73 1.18 -2.70 18.77
CA ALA A 73 -0.01 -3.02 19.55
C ALA A 73 0.17 -4.25 20.46
N TYR A 74 1.26 -4.99 20.34
CA TYR A 74 1.53 -6.19 21.12
C TYR A 74 2.06 -5.91 22.54
N GLY A 75 2.65 -4.74 22.79
CA GLY A 75 3.15 -4.37 24.12
C GLY A 75 4.16 -5.37 24.69
N GLY A 76 4.95 -6.00 23.86
CA GLY A 76 5.96 -6.98 24.29
C GLY A 76 5.44 -8.43 24.43
N ASP A 77 4.21 -8.74 24.02
CA ASP A 77 3.69 -10.12 24.06
C ASP A 77 4.49 -11.04 23.11
N ALA A 78 5.21 -11.99 23.71
CA ALA A 78 6.07 -12.91 22.99
C ALA A 78 5.32 -13.81 21.99
N LYS A 79 4.08 -14.23 22.32
CA LYS A 79 3.28 -15.09 21.44
C LYS A 79 2.75 -14.31 20.26
N ALA A 80 2.31 -13.08 20.48
CA ALA A 80 1.87 -12.21 19.39
C ALA A 80 3.05 -11.91 18.42
N TRP A 81 4.23 -11.61 18.96
CA TRP A 81 5.45 -11.45 18.17
C TRP A 81 5.87 -12.73 17.41
N ALA A 82 5.66 -13.90 17.99
CA ALA A 82 5.93 -15.17 17.29
C ALA A 82 4.97 -15.39 16.12
N LYS A 83 3.66 -15.13 16.31
CA LYS A 83 2.67 -15.19 15.23
C LYS A 83 2.99 -14.19 14.11
N TYR A 84 3.40 -12.97 14.47
CA TYR A 84 3.83 -11.96 13.50
C TYR A 84 5.04 -12.43 12.69
N ALA A 85 6.08 -12.95 13.36
CA ALA A 85 7.26 -13.50 12.69
C ALA A 85 6.89 -14.62 11.72
N ASN A 86 5.99 -15.49 12.11
CA ASN A 86 5.54 -16.60 11.28
C ASN A 86 4.69 -16.13 10.09
N SER A 87 3.87 -15.10 10.28
CA SER A 87 3.11 -14.46 9.19
C SER A 87 4.03 -13.74 8.19
N LEU A 88 5.10 -13.09 8.66
CA LEU A 88 6.14 -12.55 7.79
C LEU A 88 6.83 -13.65 6.98
N ARG A 89 7.07 -14.82 7.59
CA ARG A 89 7.63 -15.97 6.88
C ARG A 89 6.72 -16.43 5.73
N MET A 90 5.41 -16.42 5.92
CA MET A 90 4.44 -16.72 4.86
C MET A 90 4.50 -15.66 3.73
N ARG A 91 4.55 -14.36 4.07
CA ARG A 91 4.71 -13.27 3.10
C ARG A 91 5.97 -13.46 2.26
N TYR A 92 7.10 -13.67 2.89
CA TYR A 92 8.38 -13.79 2.17
C TYR A 92 8.50 -15.09 1.39
N ALA A 93 7.89 -16.17 1.85
CA ALA A 93 7.77 -17.39 1.06
C ALA A 93 6.94 -17.16 -0.23
N MET A 94 5.80 -16.50 -0.12
CA MET A 94 5.01 -16.14 -1.30
C MET A 94 5.78 -15.17 -2.22
N ARG A 95 6.57 -14.26 -1.67
CA ARG A 95 7.37 -13.30 -2.45
C ARG A 95 8.33 -13.98 -3.42
N ILE A 96 8.94 -15.08 -3.00
CA ILE A 96 9.91 -15.82 -3.81
C ILE A 96 9.30 -17.00 -4.58
N SER A 97 7.97 -17.10 -4.63
CA SER A 97 7.29 -18.28 -5.17
C SER A 97 7.58 -18.55 -6.64
N ASP A 98 7.91 -17.52 -7.41
CA ASP A 98 8.12 -17.66 -8.84
C ASP A 98 9.60 -17.83 -9.20
N VAL A 99 10.52 -17.31 -8.41
CA VAL A 99 11.98 -17.45 -8.60
C VAL A 99 12.55 -18.70 -7.91
N ALA A 100 11.98 -19.10 -6.77
CA ALA A 100 12.45 -20.23 -5.97
C ALA A 100 11.26 -21.08 -5.45
N PRO A 101 10.45 -21.71 -6.33
CA PRO A 101 9.16 -22.30 -5.99
C PRO A 101 9.25 -23.42 -4.93
N GLU A 102 10.23 -24.31 -5.01
CA GLU A 102 10.39 -25.40 -4.05
C GLU A 102 10.69 -24.89 -2.64
N LYS A 103 11.54 -23.90 -2.53
CA LYS A 103 11.86 -23.25 -1.26
C LYS A 103 10.68 -22.48 -0.72
N ALA A 104 10.00 -21.73 -1.56
CA ALA A 104 8.79 -20.98 -1.21
C ALA A 104 7.74 -21.90 -0.62
N LYS A 105 7.43 -23.01 -1.32
CA LYS A 105 6.50 -24.03 -0.84
C LYS A 105 6.92 -24.58 0.52
N ALA A 106 8.15 -25.03 0.65
CA ALA A 106 8.64 -25.62 1.89
C ALA A 106 8.59 -24.65 3.08
N GLU A 107 8.97 -23.38 2.90
CA GLU A 107 8.94 -22.38 3.95
C GLU A 107 7.51 -21.96 4.31
N PHE A 108 6.60 -21.88 3.33
CA PHE A 108 5.19 -21.58 3.56
C PHE A 108 4.48 -22.70 4.31
N GLU A 109 4.60 -23.93 3.84
CA GLU A 109 4.00 -25.12 4.49
C GLU A 109 4.52 -25.31 5.92
N LYS A 110 5.81 -25.07 6.15
CA LYS A 110 6.41 -25.07 7.47
C LYS A 110 5.81 -23.97 8.36
N ALA A 111 5.54 -22.78 7.82
CA ALA A 111 4.89 -21.71 8.57
C ALA A 111 3.43 -22.06 8.92
N VAL A 112 2.69 -22.67 8.01
CA VAL A 112 1.32 -23.13 8.25
C VAL A 112 1.26 -24.18 9.36
N ALA A 113 2.24 -25.10 9.38
CA ALA A 113 2.33 -26.19 10.36
C ALA A 113 2.95 -25.77 11.70
N ASP A 114 3.47 -24.56 11.84
CA ASP A 114 4.14 -24.12 13.06
C ASP A 114 3.15 -23.97 14.23
N THR A 115 3.51 -24.53 15.38
CA THR A 115 2.66 -24.54 16.59
C THR A 115 2.47 -23.16 17.21
N CYS A 116 3.29 -22.16 16.87
CA CYS A 116 3.04 -20.78 17.29
C CYS A 116 1.80 -20.18 16.61
N GLY A 117 1.38 -20.76 15.47
CA GLY A 117 0.32 -20.21 14.62
C GLY A 117 0.76 -18.98 13.86
N TYR A 118 -0.19 -18.31 13.24
CA TYR A 118 -0.02 -17.08 12.48
C TYR A 118 -1.14 -16.09 12.84
N ILE A 119 -1.06 -14.85 12.38
CA ILE A 119 -2.11 -13.85 12.55
C ILE A 119 -3.37 -14.33 11.84
N SER A 120 -4.46 -14.55 12.58
CA SER A 120 -5.69 -15.16 12.08
C SER A 120 -6.94 -14.30 12.20
N SER A 121 -6.85 -13.22 12.96
CA SER A 121 -7.96 -12.26 13.15
C SER A 121 -7.45 -10.83 13.24
N ASN A 122 -8.34 -9.86 13.01
CA ASN A 122 -8.01 -8.44 13.12
C ASN A 122 -7.46 -8.05 14.51
N ALA A 123 -7.87 -8.74 15.58
CA ALA A 123 -7.36 -8.49 16.92
C ALA A 123 -5.87 -8.84 17.09
N GLU A 124 -5.30 -9.62 16.19
CA GLU A 124 -3.91 -10.07 16.19
C GLU A 124 -3.02 -9.28 15.22
N ASN A 125 -3.57 -8.31 14.48
CA ASN A 125 -2.82 -7.55 13.49
C ASN A 125 -1.59 -6.87 14.10
N ALA A 126 -0.46 -6.96 13.40
CA ALA A 126 0.77 -6.24 13.73
C ALA A 126 0.65 -4.80 13.28
N THR A 127 0.48 -3.89 14.22
CA THR A 127 0.33 -2.47 13.96
C THR A 127 1.27 -1.64 14.83
N ILE A 128 1.63 -0.46 14.37
CA ILE A 128 2.35 0.55 15.16
C ILE A 128 1.33 1.57 15.65
N THR A 129 1.40 1.90 16.93
CA THR A 129 0.58 2.94 17.53
C THR A 129 1.26 4.29 17.40
N TYR A 130 0.57 5.24 16.78
CA TYR A 130 1.00 6.63 16.65
C TYR A 130 0.15 7.53 17.54
N ILE A 131 0.63 8.76 17.76
CA ILE A 131 -0.05 9.80 18.55
C ILE A 131 -0.57 10.90 17.63
N ASP A 132 -1.60 11.59 18.09
CA ASP A 132 -1.98 12.88 17.52
C ASP A 132 -0.91 13.93 17.88
N GLY A 133 -0.33 14.53 16.87
CA GLY A 133 0.74 15.51 17.04
C GLY A 133 1.09 16.24 15.77
N PRO A 134 1.74 17.39 15.87
CA PRO A 134 2.17 18.14 14.70
C PRO A 134 3.23 17.33 13.95
N PHE A 135 3.03 17.18 12.66
CA PHE A 135 4.02 16.62 11.75
C PHE A 135 4.52 17.71 10.82
N THR A 136 5.81 17.96 10.81
CA THR A 136 6.44 18.95 9.94
C THR A 136 7.54 18.28 9.12
N LEU A 137 7.22 17.85 7.91
CA LEU A 137 8.21 17.33 6.95
C LEU A 137 9.16 18.43 6.46
N TYR A 138 8.71 19.69 6.46
CA TYR A 138 9.40 20.79 5.77
C TYR A 138 10.10 21.80 6.66
N ASP A 139 9.88 21.79 7.95
CA ASP A 139 10.51 22.77 8.82
C ASP A 139 11.99 22.42 9.12
N GLY A 140 12.74 22.33 8.03
CA GLY A 140 14.18 22.22 8.11
C GLY A 140 14.71 20.90 8.67
N ALA A 141 13.94 19.84 8.62
CA ALA A 141 14.31 18.47 9.04
C ALA A 141 14.75 18.34 10.50
N ARG A 142 14.32 19.26 11.36
CA ARG A 142 14.88 19.31 12.71
C ARG A 142 14.06 18.61 13.77
N ASP A 143 12.76 18.43 13.53
CA ASP A 143 11.84 17.90 14.53
C ASP A 143 10.83 16.92 13.95
N LEU A 144 11.34 15.93 13.19
CA LEU A 144 10.52 14.78 12.80
C LEU A 144 10.12 14.05 14.09
N ASP A 145 8.86 14.15 14.48
CA ASP A 145 8.33 13.36 15.56
C ASP A 145 7.96 11.98 15.04
N PHE A 146 8.84 11.00 15.24
CA PHE A 146 8.60 9.62 14.82
C PHE A 146 7.44 8.94 15.53
N ARG A 147 6.79 9.63 16.47
CA ARG A 147 5.58 9.14 17.13
C ARG A 147 4.32 9.41 16.33
N VAL A 148 4.38 10.19 15.26
CA VAL A 148 3.27 10.45 14.33
C VAL A 148 3.42 9.65 13.04
N ASN A 149 2.31 9.34 12.38
CA ASN A 149 2.33 8.59 11.13
C ASN A 149 2.68 9.50 9.95
N ALA A 150 3.92 9.41 9.48
CA ALA A 150 4.38 10.17 8.32
C ALA A 150 3.56 9.90 7.05
N LEU A 151 3.06 8.68 6.85
CA LEU A 151 2.23 8.34 5.69
C LEU A 151 0.91 9.14 5.69
N GLY A 152 0.25 9.25 6.85
CA GLY A 152 -0.98 10.05 6.96
C GLY A 152 -0.76 11.50 6.53
N GLU A 153 0.32 12.12 7.00
CA GLU A 153 0.66 13.49 6.62
C GLU A 153 1.06 13.64 5.14
N MET A 154 1.77 12.64 4.59
CA MET A 154 2.09 12.62 3.16
C MET A 154 0.84 12.51 2.30
N LEU A 155 -0.13 11.68 2.68
CA LEU A 155 -1.41 11.53 2.00
C LEU A 155 -2.27 12.79 2.10
N TYR A 156 -2.24 13.46 3.23
CA TYR A 156 -2.89 14.75 3.41
C TYR A 156 -2.32 15.82 2.47
N GLY A 157 -1.04 15.69 2.12
CA GLY A 157 -0.27 16.63 1.33
C GLY A 157 0.46 17.65 2.20
N GLN A 158 1.74 17.76 1.97
CA GLN A 158 2.68 18.53 2.77
C GLN A 158 2.38 20.03 2.81
N ASP A 159 1.94 20.56 1.70
CA ASP A 159 1.39 21.90 1.66
C ASP A 159 -0.11 21.84 1.42
N SER A 160 -0.80 22.85 1.89
CA SER A 160 -2.24 22.93 1.81
C SER A 160 -2.80 22.92 0.38
N ASP A 161 -1.95 22.95 -0.63
CA ASP A 161 -2.35 23.11 -2.02
C ASP A 161 -2.20 21.84 -2.87
N SER A 162 -1.60 20.77 -2.34
CA SER A 162 -1.30 19.55 -3.09
C SER A 162 -1.78 18.28 -2.42
N PRO A 163 -3.11 18.08 -2.25
CA PRO A 163 -3.64 16.85 -1.67
C PRO A 163 -3.36 15.63 -2.55
N THR A 164 -3.21 14.50 -1.92
CA THR A 164 -3.17 13.21 -2.60
C THR A 164 -4.58 12.83 -3.05
N PHE A 165 -4.71 12.50 -4.33
CA PHE A 165 -5.97 12.07 -4.92
C PHE A 165 -6.05 10.56 -5.01
N VAL A 166 -7.27 10.05 -4.99
CA VAL A 166 -7.54 8.65 -5.32
C VAL A 166 -7.32 8.46 -6.82
N SER A 167 -6.53 7.45 -7.21
CA SER A 167 -6.26 7.18 -8.62
C SER A 167 -7.49 6.63 -9.34
N ALA A 168 -7.56 6.84 -10.68
CA ALA A 168 -8.62 6.26 -11.50
C ALA A 168 -8.64 4.72 -11.39
N THR A 169 -7.48 4.09 -11.32
CA THR A 169 -7.38 2.64 -11.15
C THR A 169 -8.12 2.19 -9.88
N LEU A 170 -7.90 2.85 -8.74
CA LEU A 170 -8.56 2.49 -7.48
C LEU A 170 -10.06 2.80 -7.55
N PHE A 171 -10.40 4.02 -7.93
CA PHE A 171 -11.79 4.46 -7.98
C PHE A 171 -12.64 3.61 -8.92
N ASN A 172 -12.22 3.43 -10.17
CA ASN A 172 -12.96 2.67 -11.17
C ASN A 172 -13.13 1.22 -10.74
N ARG A 173 -12.08 0.61 -10.19
CA ARG A 173 -12.15 -0.77 -9.72
C ARG A 173 -13.15 -0.98 -8.58
N LEU A 174 -13.18 -0.07 -7.61
CA LEU A 174 -14.16 -0.11 -6.53
C LEU A 174 -15.58 0.14 -7.06
N ASN A 175 -15.72 1.12 -7.94
CA ASN A 175 -17.00 1.49 -8.54
C ASN A 175 -17.60 0.37 -9.41
N ASP A 176 -16.80 -0.20 -10.31
CA ASP A 176 -17.25 -1.26 -11.22
C ASP A 176 -17.71 -2.52 -10.49
N ARG A 177 -17.10 -2.80 -9.34
CA ARG A 177 -17.45 -3.92 -8.48
C ARG A 177 -18.57 -3.60 -7.48
N LYS A 178 -19.04 -2.36 -7.44
CA LYS A 178 -20.00 -1.87 -6.42
C LYS A 178 -19.50 -2.14 -5.00
N ASP A 179 -18.20 -1.94 -4.81
CA ASP A 179 -17.53 -2.23 -3.56
C ASP A 179 -17.91 -1.19 -2.50
N PRO A 180 -18.46 -1.58 -1.35
CA PRO A 180 -18.87 -0.63 -0.32
C PRO A 180 -17.71 0.16 0.30
N ARG A 181 -16.48 -0.29 0.10
CA ARG A 181 -15.27 0.44 0.53
C ARG A 181 -15.09 1.76 -0.22
N LEU A 182 -15.65 1.89 -1.45
CA LEU A 182 -15.59 3.14 -2.20
C LEU A 182 -16.06 4.33 -1.35
N TYR A 183 -17.21 4.18 -0.71
CA TYR A 183 -17.84 5.23 0.09
C TYR A 183 -17.24 5.39 1.50
N ARG A 184 -16.21 4.64 1.80
CA ARG A 184 -15.48 4.66 3.08
C ARG A 184 -14.06 5.19 2.90
N ILE A 185 -13.42 4.82 1.79
CA ILE A 185 -12.04 5.20 1.47
C ILE A 185 -11.99 6.56 0.77
N CYS A 186 -12.98 6.85 -0.09
CA CYS A 186 -13.03 8.06 -0.88
C CYS A 186 -13.98 9.08 -0.29
N ARG A 187 -13.64 10.36 -0.41
CA ARG A 187 -14.49 11.50 -0.06
C ARG A 187 -14.45 12.57 -1.14
N HIS A 188 -15.53 13.32 -1.27
CA HIS A 188 -15.55 14.55 -2.04
C HIS A 188 -15.25 15.74 -1.13
N TYR A 189 -14.58 16.70 -1.69
CA TYR A 189 -14.17 17.89 -1.00
C TYR A 189 -14.94 19.08 -1.56
N LEU A 190 -15.81 19.65 -0.77
CA LEU A 190 -16.65 20.78 -1.20
C LEU A 190 -16.13 22.15 -0.73
N ASN A 191 -15.17 22.20 0.19
CA ASN A 191 -14.66 23.46 0.69
C ASN A 191 -13.41 23.90 -0.05
N PRO A 192 -13.41 25.11 -0.67
CA PRO A 192 -12.25 25.68 -1.32
C PRO A 192 -11.10 26.08 -0.38
N LYS A 193 -11.38 26.25 0.92
CA LYS A 193 -10.38 26.60 1.93
C LYS A 193 -9.87 25.37 2.64
N ARG A 194 -8.85 24.75 2.10
CA ARG A 194 -8.31 23.53 2.65
C ARG A 194 -7.77 23.66 4.08
N SER A 195 -7.20 24.81 4.45
CA SER A 195 -6.77 25.07 5.83
C SER A 195 -7.91 25.00 6.84
N ALA A 196 -9.16 25.18 6.42
CA ALA A 196 -10.33 25.02 7.27
C ALA A 196 -10.70 23.55 7.47
N VAL A 197 -10.27 22.66 6.62
CA VAL A 197 -10.61 21.23 6.69
C VAL A 197 -9.90 20.54 7.85
N LYS A 198 -8.67 20.94 8.18
CA LYS A 198 -7.98 20.42 9.37
C LYS A 198 -8.71 20.76 10.67
N ALA A 199 -9.40 21.89 10.69
CA ALA A 199 -10.04 22.39 11.90
C ALA A 199 -11.48 21.92 12.08
N ASP A 200 -12.15 21.54 10.98
CA ASP A 200 -13.57 21.21 11.01
C ASP A 200 -13.93 20.15 9.96
N ASP A 201 -14.15 18.92 10.43
CA ASP A 201 -14.58 17.79 9.60
C ASP A 201 -15.97 18.04 8.92
N ALA A 202 -16.72 19.05 9.36
CA ALA A 202 -18.00 19.42 8.76
C ALA A 202 -17.89 19.84 7.28
N TRP A 203 -16.70 20.21 6.84
CA TRP A 203 -16.42 20.59 5.45
C TRP A 203 -16.01 19.41 4.58
N ASN A 204 -15.85 18.23 5.14
CA ASN A 204 -15.59 17.01 4.39
C ASN A 204 -16.90 16.27 4.19
N VAL A 205 -17.37 16.26 2.97
CA VAL A 205 -18.44 15.34 2.58
C VAL A 205 -17.75 14.07 2.11
N ASP A 206 -17.85 13.02 2.88
CA ASP A 206 -17.47 11.70 2.41
C ASP A 206 -18.29 11.38 1.15
N VAL A 207 -17.66 10.68 0.20
CA VAL A 207 -18.40 10.18 -0.96
C VAL A 207 -19.49 9.26 -0.43
N THR A 208 -20.72 9.74 -0.43
CA THR A 208 -21.89 8.98 -0.02
C THR A 208 -22.55 8.35 -1.24
N GLU A 209 -23.36 7.33 -1.01
CA GLU A 209 -24.18 6.74 -2.08
C GLU A 209 -25.03 7.79 -2.78
N GLU A 210 -25.50 8.79 -2.05
CA GLU A 210 -26.30 9.90 -2.60
C GLU A 210 -25.50 10.76 -3.56
N VAL A 211 -24.24 11.08 -3.23
CA VAL A 211 -23.34 11.85 -4.11
C VAL A 211 -23.07 11.06 -5.39
N VAL A 212 -22.75 9.77 -5.26
CA VAL A 212 -22.49 8.92 -6.43
C VAL A 212 -23.75 8.70 -7.24
N ALA A 213 -24.91 8.45 -6.59
CA ALA A 213 -26.18 8.33 -7.28
C ALA A 213 -26.56 9.60 -8.03
N TYR A 214 -26.29 10.77 -7.43
CA TYR A 214 -26.51 12.04 -8.12
C TYR A 214 -25.57 12.22 -9.31
N GLN A 215 -24.28 11.93 -9.18
CA GLN A 215 -23.33 12.03 -10.28
C GLN A 215 -23.67 11.11 -11.45
N ASN A 216 -24.22 9.92 -11.15
CA ASN A 216 -24.63 8.94 -12.15
C ASN A 216 -26.07 9.15 -12.67
N SER A 217 -26.79 10.13 -12.17
CA SER A 217 -28.14 10.46 -12.64
C SER A 217 -28.10 11.33 -13.90
N ASP A 218 -29.26 11.47 -14.57
CA ASP A 218 -29.44 12.38 -15.72
C ASP A 218 -29.19 13.87 -15.38
N LYS A 219 -29.02 14.17 -14.09
CA LYS A 219 -28.74 15.52 -13.59
C LYS A 219 -27.28 15.74 -13.25
N GLY A 220 -26.50 14.67 -13.18
CA GLY A 220 -25.08 14.69 -12.89
C GLY A 220 -24.24 14.55 -14.16
N ASP A 221 -22.95 14.79 -14.03
CA ASP A 221 -22.00 14.74 -15.15
C ASP A 221 -21.29 13.37 -15.24
N GLY A 222 -21.79 12.40 -14.53
CA GLY A 222 -21.17 11.08 -14.38
C GLY A 222 -20.04 11.07 -13.34
N PRO A 223 -19.45 9.90 -13.10
CA PRO A 223 -18.30 9.78 -12.21
C PRO A 223 -17.11 10.54 -12.81
N HIS A 224 -16.57 11.48 -12.02
CA HIS A 224 -15.33 12.14 -12.40
C HIS A 224 -14.17 11.19 -12.16
N PRO A 225 -13.30 10.95 -13.16
CA PRO A 225 -12.12 10.14 -12.97
C PRO A 225 -11.23 10.77 -11.88
N CYS A 226 -10.81 9.97 -10.95
CA CYS A 226 -9.96 10.42 -9.85
C CYS A 226 -8.51 10.52 -10.24
N ASP A 227 -8.10 9.70 -11.17
CA ASP A 227 -6.82 9.84 -11.79
C ASP A 227 -6.94 10.96 -12.80
N ILE A 228 -6.35 12.06 -12.44
CA ILE A 228 -6.17 13.09 -13.39
C ILE A 228 -5.03 12.69 -14.26
N GLY A 229 -5.20 11.65 -14.86
CA GLY A 229 -4.46 11.55 -16.05
C GLY A 229 -4.51 12.93 -16.70
N ALA A 230 -3.43 13.34 -17.30
CA ALA A 230 -3.28 14.63 -17.95
C ALA A 230 -4.53 15.12 -18.74
N ALA A 231 -5.45 14.20 -19.13
CA ALA A 231 -6.68 14.51 -19.83
C ALA A 231 -7.63 15.43 -19.06
N TRP A 232 -7.89 15.12 -17.80
CA TRP A 232 -8.84 15.92 -17.04
C TRP A 232 -8.26 17.28 -16.66
N TRP A 233 -7.01 17.29 -16.20
CA TRP A 233 -6.29 18.52 -15.91
C TRP A 233 -6.13 19.39 -17.17
N HIS A 234 -5.80 18.78 -18.31
CA HIS A 234 -5.67 19.48 -19.59
C HIS A 234 -7.00 20.08 -20.03
N ASN A 235 -8.06 19.31 -19.99
CA ASN A 235 -9.40 19.80 -20.32
C ASN A 235 -9.83 20.91 -19.37
N TRP A 236 -9.45 20.84 -18.10
CA TRP A 236 -9.81 21.82 -17.13
C TRP A 236 -8.94 23.09 -17.18
N VAL A 237 -7.65 23.00 -17.37
CA VAL A 237 -6.76 24.15 -17.55
C VAL A 237 -7.09 24.92 -18.83
N ASN A 238 -7.57 24.22 -19.86
CA ASN A 238 -7.95 24.81 -21.14
C ASN A 238 -9.46 25.05 -21.28
N ALA A 239 -10.29 24.49 -20.38
CA ALA A 239 -11.71 24.78 -20.37
C ALA A 239 -11.95 26.22 -19.92
N PRO A 240 -12.92 26.94 -20.51
CA PRO A 240 -13.39 28.18 -19.95
C PRO A 240 -13.73 27.95 -18.46
N ALA A 241 -13.23 28.79 -17.58
CA ALA A 241 -13.32 28.70 -16.13
C ALA A 241 -14.76 28.47 -15.57
N ASN A 242 -15.74 28.40 -16.42
CA ASN A 242 -17.17 28.37 -16.11
C ASN A 242 -17.84 27.03 -16.34
N GLU A 243 -17.20 26.05 -16.99
CA GLU A 243 -17.92 24.83 -17.40
C GLU A 243 -18.18 23.87 -16.23
N ASP A 244 -17.34 23.88 -15.21
CA ASP A 244 -17.50 22.99 -14.03
C ASP A 244 -18.29 23.63 -12.87
N ILE A 245 -18.54 24.95 -12.92
CA ILE A 245 -19.33 25.66 -11.91
C ILE A 245 -20.74 25.09 -11.75
N PRO A 246 -21.47 24.69 -12.82
CA PRO A 246 -22.79 24.08 -12.67
C PRO A 246 -22.81 22.81 -11.85
N THR A 247 -21.80 21.97 -11.97
CA THR A 247 -21.72 20.70 -11.21
C THR A 247 -21.48 20.95 -9.74
N LEU A 248 -20.56 21.85 -9.42
CA LEU A 248 -20.32 22.26 -8.03
C LEU A 248 -21.53 22.96 -7.42
N ALA A 249 -22.18 23.85 -8.14
CA ALA A 249 -23.42 24.48 -7.66
C ALA A 249 -24.50 23.46 -7.40
N ARG A 250 -24.58 22.38 -8.16
CA ARG A 250 -25.50 21.26 -7.92
C ARG A 250 -25.15 20.48 -6.67
N LEU A 251 -23.87 20.16 -6.44
CA LEU A 251 -23.40 19.49 -5.23
C LEU A 251 -23.67 20.33 -3.98
N VAL A 252 -23.41 21.63 -4.07
CA VAL A 252 -23.73 22.58 -2.97
C VAL A 252 -25.23 22.65 -2.68
N ASN A 253 -26.07 22.56 -3.69
CA ASN A 253 -27.51 22.51 -3.50
C ASN A 253 -27.97 21.19 -2.83
N MET A 254 -27.23 20.12 -2.98
CA MET A 254 -27.47 18.88 -2.22
C MET A 254 -27.02 18.98 -0.75
N TYR A 255 -26.03 19.82 -0.48
CA TYR A 255 -25.46 20.03 0.85
C TYR A 255 -25.41 21.53 1.19
N PRO A 256 -26.58 22.19 1.33
CA PRO A 256 -26.69 23.65 1.49
C PRO A 256 -26.01 24.15 2.79
N GLU A 257 -25.87 23.29 3.78
CA GLU A 257 -25.22 23.61 5.05
C GLU A 257 -23.71 23.82 4.92
N VAL A 258 -23.08 23.33 3.85
CA VAL A 258 -21.63 23.42 3.66
C VAL A 258 -21.21 24.82 3.21
N GLY A 259 -22.05 25.53 2.47
CA GLY A 259 -21.73 26.83 1.90
C GLY A 259 -20.65 26.76 0.82
N PHE A 260 -20.81 27.46 -0.26
CA PHE A 260 -19.86 27.44 -1.37
C PHE A 260 -19.53 28.86 -1.81
N ASP A 261 -18.22 29.14 -1.89
CA ASP A 261 -17.70 30.41 -2.40
C ASP A 261 -17.13 30.21 -3.80
N GLN A 262 -17.89 30.62 -4.81
CA GLN A 262 -17.51 30.53 -6.22
C GLN A 262 -16.20 31.27 -6.54
N SER A 263 -15.83 32.29 -5.76
CA SER A 263 -14.61 33.07 -5.99
C SER A 263 -13.32 32.31 -5.72
N ASN A 264 -13.43 31.22 -4.94
CA ASN A 264 -12.31 30.36 -4.56
C ASN A 264 -12.37 28.98 -5.23
N TYR A 265 -13.19 28.84 -6.28
CA TYR A 265 -13.34 27.59 -6.99
C TYR A 265 -12.01 27.08 -7.57
N ASN A 266 -11.70 25.84 -7.27
CA ASN A 266 -10.56 25.14 -7.83
C ASN A 266 -11.01 23.72 -8.21
N ALA A 267 -10.78 23.34 -9.45
CA ALA A 267 -11.12 22.02 -9.97
C ALA A 267 -10.52 20.85 -9.17
N ARG A 268 -9.42 21.07 -8.46
CA ARG A 268 -8.86 20.09 -7.55
C ARG A 268 -9.88 19.59 -6.53
N MET A 269 -10.93 20.34 -6.27
CA MET A 269 -11.97 20.01 -5.29
C MET A 269 -13.07 19.11 -5.83
N MET A 270 -13.09 18.85 -7.12
CA MET A 270 -14.03 17.92 -7.76
C MET A 270 -13.56 16.46 -7.71
N ARG A 271 -12.38 16.24 -7.19
CA ARG A 271 -11.76 14.91 -7.20
C ARG A 271 -12.03 14.17 -5.92
N PRO A 272 -12.24 12.87 -5.97
CA PRO A 272 -12.23 12.07 -4.76
C PRO A 272 -10.85 12.11 -4.12
N PHE A 273 -10.86 12.43 -2.85
CA PHE A 273 -9.72 12.35 -1.95
C PHE A 273 -9.84 11.07 -1.14
N LEU A 274 -8.76 10.71 -0.47
CA LEU A 274 -8.84 9.71 0.58
C LEU A 274 -9.66 10.24 1.76
N SER A 275 -10.29 9.34 2.49
CA SER A 275 -10.92 9.66 3.77
C SER A 275 -9.90 10.32 4.70
N ILE A 276 -10.31 11.41 5.35
CA ILE A 276 -9.44 12.15 6.27
C ILE A 276 -8.97 11.28 7.44
N GLN A 277 -9.69 10.23 7.76
CA GLN A 277 -9.29 9.29 8.81
C GLN A 277 -8.01 8.52 8.45
N LEU A 278 -7.71 8.36 7.16
CA LEU A 278 -6.48 7.74 6.66
C LEU A 278 -5.31 8.73 6.63
N GLU A 279 -5.62 10.02 6.69
CA GLU A 279 -4.65 11.12 6.60
C GLU A 279 -4.23 11.68 7.96
N LYS A 280 -4.69 11.09 9.07
CA LYS A 280 -4.40 11.57 10.43
C LYS A 280 -3.02 11.14 10.91
N ALA A 281 -2.43 12.00 11.75
CA ALA A 281 -1.12 11.74 12.37
C ALA A 281 -1.14 10.49 13.27
N GLU A 282 -2.26 10.22 13.95
CA GLU A 282 -2.45 9.06 14.82
C GLU A 282 -2.93 7.80 14.05
N CYS A 283 -3.06 7.88 12.72
CA CYS A 283 -3.44 6.73 11.90
C CYS A 283 -2.46 5.56 12.16
N PRO A 284 -2.92 4.35 12.53
CA PRO A 284 -2.03 3.26 12.87
C PRO A 284 -1.22 2.80 11.64
N GLY A 285 0.05 2.53 11.88
CA GLY A 285 0.92 1.91 10.87
C GLY A 285 0.64 0.41 10.77
N ILE A 286 0.49 -0.09 9.58
CA ILE A 286 0.20 -1.51 9.32
C ILE A 286 1.48 -2.24 8.92
N LEU A 287 1.82 -3.29 9.67
CA LEU A 287 2.97 -4.15 9.37
C LEU A 287 2.54 -5.49 8.74
N MET A 288 1.53 -6.13 9.32
CA MET A 288 0.98 -7.42 8.86
C MET A 288 -0.44 -7.60 9.38
N THR A 289 -1.33 -8.17 8.56
CA THR A 289 -2.73 -8.33 8.91
C THR A 289 -3.24 -9.75 8.70
N SER A 290 -4.33 -10.10 9.41
CA SER A 290 -5.07 -11.34 9.18
C SER A 290 -5.65 -11.42 7.78
N THR A 291 -6.05 -10.28 7.23
CA THR A 291 -6.52 -10.16 5.84
C THR A 291 -5.45 -10.64 4.87
N GLU A 292 -4.24 -10.11 4.99
CA GLU A 292 -3.12 -10.51 4.13
C GLU A 292 -2.80 -11.99 4.27
N VAL A 293 -2.73 -12.50 5.50
CA VAL A 293 -2.50 -13.94 5.73
C VAL A 293 -3.56 -14.80 5.05
N LYS A 294 -4.84 -14.40 5.10
CA LYS A 294 -5.92 -15.13 4.43
C LYS A 294 -5.75 -15.10 2.91
N PHE A 295 -5.35 -13.98 2.32
CA PHE A 295 -5.06 -13.90 0.88
C PHE A 295 -3.84 -14.75 0.50
N LEU A 296 -2.80 -14.77 1.31
CA LEU A 296 -1.65 -15.65 1.10
C LEU A 296 -2.03 -17.15 1.18
N LEU A 297 -2.92 -17.53 2.12
CA LEU A 297 -3.44 -18.90 2.22
C LEU A 297 -4.28 -19.27 0.99
N ALA A 298 -5.15 -18.38 0.54
CA ALA A 298 -5.93 -18.59 -0.68
C ALA A 298 -5.02 -18.78 -1.91
N GLU A 299 -4.00 -17.93 -2.06
CA GLU A 299 -3.05 -18.03 -3.17
C GLU A 299 -2.20 -19.30 -3.08
N ALA A 300 -1.79 -19.70 -1.88
CA ALA A 300 -1.05 -20.96 -1.69
C ALA A 300 -1.86 -22.20 -2.12
N ILE A 301 -3.16 -22.20 -1.85
CA ILE A 301 -4.06 -23.27 -2.34
C ILE A 301 -4.11 -23.29 -3.87
N THR A 302 -4.16 -22.12 -4.54
CA THR A 302 -4.14 -22.07 -6.02
C THR A 302 -2.84 -22.63 -6.60
N LYS A 303 -1.72 -22.48 -5.87
CA LYS A 303 -0.42 -23.06 -6.24
C LYS A 303 -0.30 -24.56 -5.89
N GLY A 304 -1.33 -25.18 -5.30
CA GLY A 304 -1.33 -26.58 -4.88
C GLY A 304 -0.45 -26.87 -3.66
N TRP A 305 -0.22 -25.89 -2.80
CA TRP A 305 0.51 -26.07 -1.56
C TRP A 305 -0.39 -26.70 -0.49
N ASN A 306 0.21 -27.37 0.49
CA ASN A 306 -0.51 -28.09 1.54
C ASN A 306 -1.06 -27.12 2.60
N VAL A 307 -2.24 -26.60 2.33
CA VAL A 307 -2.99 -25.69 3.20
C VAL A 307 -4.40 -26.22 3.36
N ASP A 308 -4.84 -26.39 4.60
CA ASP A 308 -6.22 -26.81 4.90
C ASP A 308 -7.23 -25.70 4.57
N GLY A 309 -8.43 -26.09 4.13
CA GLY A 309 -9.50 -25.15 3.81
C GLY A 309 -9.74 -25.01 2.30
N SER A 310 -10.35 -23.90 1.90
CA SER A 310 -10.65 -23.62 0.49
C SER A 310 -10.28 -22.20 0.10
N ILE A 311 -10.05 -21.96 -1.19
CA ILE A 311 -9.79 -20.64 -1.76
C ILE A 311 -10.94 -19.69 -1.40
N GLU A 312 -12.19 -20.12 -1.66
CA GLU A 312 -13.40 -19.34 -1.39
C GLU A 312 -13.49 -18.91 0.08
N PHE A 313 -13.21 -19.83 1.00
CA PHE A 313 -13.23 -19.55 2.44
C PHE A 313 -12.25 -18.44 2.81
N TYR A 314 -10.97 -18.58 2.45
CA TYR A 314 -9.96 -17.59 2.80
C TYR A 314 -10.15 -16.26 2.08
N TYR A 315 -10.53 -16.31 0.81
CA TYR A 315 -10.78 -15.12 0.01
C TYR A 315 -11.88 -14.25 0.63
N LYS A 316 -13.05 -14.85 0.90
CA LYS A 316 -14.18 -14.13 1.50
C LYS A 316 -13.92 -13.69 2.95
N ALA A 317 -13.26 -14.52 3.73
CA ALA A 317 -12.88 -14.16 5.10
C ALA A 317 -11.86 -13.01 5.12
N GLY A 318 -10.92 -12.97 4.16
CA GLY A 318 -9.99 -11.85 4.00
C GLY A 318 -10.69 -10.55 3.63
N ILE A 319 -11.63 -10.57 2.68
CA ILE A 319 -12.43 -9.40 2.32
C ILE A 319 -13.20 -8.86 3.52
N ARG A 320 -13.86 -9.74 4.28
CA ARG A 320 -14.59 -9.36 5.50
C ARG A 320 -13.68 -8.66 6.50
N ASP A 321 -12.53 -9.27 6.81
CA ASP A 321 -11.55 -8.67 7.73
C ASP A 321 -11.08 -7.29 7.24
N ALA A 322 -10.82 -7.14 5.94
CA ALA A 322 -10.43 -5.86 5.35
C ALA A 322 -11.50 -4.77 5.51
N MET A 323 -12.77 -5.13 5.32
CA MET A 323 -13.88 -4.20 5.49
C MET A 323 -14.08 -3.78 6.94
N GLU A 324 -13.97 -4.72 7.87
CA GLU A 324 -14.07 -4.45 9.31
C GLU A 324 -12.89 -3.60 9.83
N MET A 325 -11.70 -3.78 9.27
CA MET A 325 -10.52 -2.99 9.61
C MET A 325 -10.72 -1.49 9.45
N LEU A 326 -11.48 -1.05 8.45
CA LEU A 326 -11.70 0.37 8.20
C LEU A 326 -12.29 1.09 9.42
N ASN A 327 -13.24 0.46 10.09
CA ASN A 327 -13.80 1.01 11.32
C ASN A 327 -12.89 0.76 12.54
N GLN A 328 -12.37 -0.46 12.68
CA GLN A 328 -11.61 -0.86 13.88
C GLN A 328 -10.33 -0.03 14.06
N TYR A 329 -9.59 0.15 12.98
CA TYR A 329 -8.28 0.80 13.02
C TYR A 329 -8.33 2.27 12.64
N TYR A 330 -9.08 2.64 11.61
CA TYR A 330 -9.07 4.00 11.07
C TYR A 330 -10.26 4.86 11.52
N LYS A 331 -11.20 4.28 12.29
CA LYS A 331 -12.40 4.98 12.75
C LYS A 331 -13.29 5.50 11.59
N ILE A 332 -13.15 4.91 10.44
CA ILE A 332 -14.03 5.17 9.31
C ILE A 332 -15.42 4.57 9.62
N LYS A 333 -16.49 5.17 9.08
CA LYS A 333 -17.84 4.65 9.22
C LYS A 333 -17.88 3.16 8.86
N ALA A 334 -18.41 2.34 9.75
CA ALA A 334 -18.49 0.90 9.55
C ALA A 334 -19.29 0.56 8.27
N ILE A 335 -18.81 -0.43 7.54
CA ILE A 335 -19.60 -1.10 6.51
C ILE A 335 -20.57 -2.03 7.24
N THR A 336 -21.84 -1.99 6.87
CA THR A 336 -22.87 -2.80 7.53
C THR A 336 -22.73 -4.27 7.17
N GLU A 337 -23.27 -5.16 8.01
CA GLU A 337 -23.23 -6.60 7.71
C GLU A 337 -23.98 -6.93 6.41
N GLU A 338 -25.03 -6.20 6.08
CA GLU A 338 -25.78 -6.33 4.82
C GLU A 338 -24.89 -5.97 3.62
N GLU A 339 -24.22 -4.81 3.65
CA GLU A 339 -23.28 -4.38 2.60
C GLU A 339 -22.12 -5.40 2.41
N ILE A 340 -21.57 -5.91 3.52
CA ILE A 340 -20.50 -6.92 3.47
C ILE A 340 -21.05 -8.20 2.81
N GLN A 341 -22.20 -8.69 3.25
CA GLN A 341 -22.75 -9.93 2.75
C GLN A 341 -23.15 -9.83 1.27
N ASP A 342 -23.72 -8.70 0.85
CA ASP A 342 -24.07 -8.45 -0.55
C ASP A 342 -22.81 -8.46 -1.44
N TYR A 343 -21.76 -7.81 -1.01
CA TYR A 343 -20.50 -7.85 -1.74
C TYR A 343 -19.90 -9.26 -1.81
N LEU A 344 -19.88 -9.99 -0.70
CA LEU A 344 -19.37 -11.37 -0.65
C LEU A 344 -20.22 -12.34 -1.51
N ASN A 345 -21.51 -12.10 -1.63
CA ASN A 345 -22.39 -12.89 -2.50
C ASN A 345 -22.16 -12.59 -3.98
N SER A 346 -21.73 -11.37 -4.30
CA SER A 346 -21.38 -10.97 -5.68
C SER A 346 -20.05 -11.51 -6.14
N THR A 347 -19.21 -12.02 -5.23
CA THR A 347 -17.87 -12.54 -5.51
C THR A 347 -17.84 -14.04 -5.28
N THR A 348 -17.38 -14.81 -6.28
CA THR A 348 -17.19 -16.27 -6.16
C THR A 348 -15.91 -16.68 -6.85
N THR A 349 -15.24 -17.69 -6.31
CA THR A 349 -14.09 -18.35 -6.93
C THR A 349 -14.46 -19.67 -7.59
N GLU A 350 -15.71 -20.11 -7.44
CA GLU A 350 -16.21 -21.36 -8.02
C GLU A 350 -16.33 -21.25 -9.54
N GLY A 351 -15.72 -22.18 -10.25
CA GLY A 351 -15.71 -22.19 -11.72
C GLY A 351 -14.81 -21.14 -12.38
N VAL A 352 -14.04 -20.40 -11.58
CA VAL A 352 -13.10 -19.38 -12.06
C VAL A 352 -11.74 -20.02 -12.35
N SER A 353 -11.06 -19.55 -13.41
CA SER A 353 -9.73 -20.04 -13.74
C SER A 353 -8.68 -19.69 -12.67
N PRO A 354 -7.62 -20.49 -12.50
CA PRO A 354 -6.55 -20.17 -11.53
C PRO A 354 -5.95 -18.77 -11.72
N GLU A 355 -5.77 -18.32 -12.95
CA GLU A 355 -5.23 -16.99 -13.25
C GLU A 355 -6.18 -15.88 -12.81
N SER A 356 -7.48 -16.01 -13.10
CA SER A 356 -8.48 -15.06 -12.65
C SER A 356 -8.62 -15.05 -11.12
N ILE A 357 -8.42 -16.19 -10.46
CA ILE A 357 -8.37 -16.27 -8.98
C ILE A 357 -7.14 -15.51 -8.47
N LYS A 358 -5.96 -15.67 -9.10
CA LYS A 358 -4.74 -14.93 -8.77
C LYS A 358 -5.00 -13.42 -8.87
N GLU A 359 -5.64 -12.97 -9.97
CA GLU A 359 -6.04 -11.57 -10.14
C GLU A 359 -6.97 -11.09 -9.03
N MET A 360 -8.04 -11.86 -8.72
CA MET A 360 -9.00 -11.50 -7.68
C MET A 360 -8.34 -11.33 -6.31
N ILE A 361 -7.50 -12.26 -5.91
CA ILE A 361 -6.80 -12.23 -4.62
C ILE A 361 -5.85 -11.02 -4.55
N ASN A 362 -5.04 -10.82 -5.59
CA ASN A 362 -4.03 -9.77 -5.59
C ASN A 362 -4.62 -8.37 -5.78
N TYR A 363 -5.79 -8.25 -6.41
CA TYR A 363 -6.56 -7.02 -6.41
C TYR A 363 -7.03 -6.64 -5.00
N GLU A 364 -7.56 -7.59 -4.24
CA GLU A 364 -7.97 -7.35 -2.85
C GLU A 364 -6.76 -7.02 -1.95
N ALA A 365 -5.63 -7.71 -2.15
CA ALA A 365 -4.38 -7.40 -1.45
C ALA A 365 -3.88 -5.99 -1.78
N TRP A 366 -4.03 -5.53 -3.03
CA TRP A 366 -3.65 -4.18 -3.43
C TRP A 366 -4.49 -3.11 -2.74
N ILE A 367 -5.81 -3.30 -2.61
CA ILE A 367 -6.67 -2.39 -1.85
C ILE A 367 -6.25 -2.38 -0.37
N LEU A 368 -5.99 -3.55 0.23
CA LEU A 368 -5.52 -3.68 1.60
C LEU A 368 -4.26 -2.85 1.85
N HIS A 369 -3.32 -2.90 0.91
CA HIS A 369 -2.01 -2.25 1.04
C HIS A 369 -2.02 -0.75 0.74
N LEU A 370 -3.17 -0.11 0.58
CA LEU A 370 -3.29 1.36 0.47
C LEU A 370 -2.51 2.08 1.59
N MET A 371 -2.58 1.53 2.82
CA MET A 371 -1.88 2.07 3.99
C MET A 371 -0.54 1.35 4.30
N ASN A 372 -0.05 0.57 3.35
CA ASN A 372 1.30 -0.02 3.36
C ASN A 372 1.85 -0.04 1.93
N PRO A 373 2.15 1.14 1.34
CA PRO A 373 2.47 1.26 -0.07
C PRO A 373 3.73 0.51 -0.50
N ALA A 374 4.69 0.30 0.40
CA ALA A 374 5.87 -0.50 0.10
C ALA A 374 5.50 -1.96 -0.20
N GLU A 375 4.61 -2.55 0.61
CA GLU A 375 4.10 -3.90 0.38
C GLU A 375 3.17 -3.96 -0.85
N GLY A 376 2.33 -2.92 -1.04
CA GLY A 376 1.47 -2.81 -2.21
C GLY A 376 2.27 -2.81 -3.51
N TRP A 377 3.36 -2.06 -3.57
CA TRP A 377 4.26 -2.02 -4.73
C TRP A 377 5.03 -3.33 -4.92
N ALA A 378 5.48 -3.95 -3.85
CA ALA A 378 6.16 -5.23 -3.93
C ALA A 378 5.20 -6.35 -4.40
N ASN A 379 3.97 -6.39 -3.88
CA ASN A 379 2.97 -7.37 -4.31
C ASN A 379 2.54 -7.16 -5.77
N LEU A 380 2.38 -5.90 -6.21
CA LEU A 380 2.08 -5.56 -7.60
C LEU A 380 3.14 -6.13 -8.55
N ARG A 381 4.43 -5.91 -8.25
CA ARG A 381 5.55 -6.42 -9.07
C ARG A 381 5.61 -7.94 -9.10
N ARG A 382 5.35 -8.60 -7.96
CA ARG A 382 5.35 -10.06 -7.87
C ARG A 382 4.18 -10.69 -8.61
N SER A 383 2.98 -10.15 -8.44
CA SER A 383 1.75 -10.78 -8.93
C SER A 383 1.34 -10.33 -10.32
N GLY A 384 1.76 -9.13 -10.74
CA GLY A 384 1.29 -8.46 -11.94
C GLY A 384 -0.09 -7.79 -11.77
N TYR A 385 -0.69 -7.80 -10.58
CA TYR A 385 -2.05 -7.31 -10.37
C TYR A 385 -2.16 -6.26 -9.27
N PRO A 386 -3.08 -5.28 -9.44
CA PRO A 386 -3.98 -5.09 -10.58
C PRO A 386 -3.26 -4.56 -11.82
N THR A 387 -3.83 -4.79 -13.00
CA THR A 387 -3.41 -4.05 -14.21
C THR A 387 -3.68 -2.57 -13.97
N LEU A 388 -2.65 -1.74 -14.08
CA LEU A 388 -2.77 -0.29 -13.90
C LEU A 388 -3.36 0.36 -15.15
N GLU A 389 -4.00 1.52 -14.96
CA GLU A 389 -4.46 2.33 -16.08
C GLU A 389 -3.27 2.75 -16.96
N ASN A 390 -3.48 2.70 -18.28
CA ASN A 390 -2.44 3.05 -19.23
C ASN A 390 -2.24 4.57 -19.25
N ARG A 391 -1.06 5.02 -18.85
CA ARG A 391 -0.70 6.44 -18.82
C ARG A 391 -0.65 7.09 -20.19
N TYR A 392 -0.45 6.32 -21.24
CA TYR A 392 -0.47 6.82 -22.62
C TYR A 392 -1.86 7.18 -23.12
N ASN A 393 -2.92 6.72 -22.45
CA ASN A 393 -4.30 7.09 -22.78
C ASN A 393 -4.64 8.53 -22.38
N TYR A 394 -3.77 9.19 -21.63
CA TYR A 394 -4.01 10.56 -21.17
C TYR A 394 -3.18 11.56 -21.96
N PRO A 395 -3.76 12.72 -22.37
CA PRO A 395 -3.02 13.75 -23.08
C PRO A 395 -1.83 14.21 -22.24
N ARG A 396 -0.69 14.33 -22.88
CA ARG A 396 0.53 14.82 -22.24
C ARG A 396 0.34 16.25 -21.77
N TRP A 397 0.86 16.58 -20.61
CA TRP A 397 0.98 17.94 -20.15
C TRP A 397 1.79 18.77 -21.14
N THR A 398 1.36 20.00 -21.30
CA THR A 398 1.92 20.95 -22.26
C THR A 398 3.41 21.19 -22.06
N SER A 399 4.02 21.76 -23.07
CA SER A 399 5.36 22.22 -23.44
C SER A 399 6.44 22.41 -22.36
N ASP A 400 6.11 22.49 -21.09
CA ASP A 400 7.08 22.75 -20.01
C ASP A 400 7.64 21.47 -19.35
N PHE A 401 7.05 20.31 -19.64
CA PHE A 401 7.54 19.00 -19.22
C PHE A 401 7.70 18.11 -20.44
N THR A 402 8.92 18.03 -20.94
CA THR A 402 9.31 16.98 -21.88
C THR A 402 9.40 15.66 -21.10
N TYR A 403 8.37 14.84 -21.17
CA TYR A 403 8.54 13.43 -20.90
C TYR A 403 9.31 12.84 -22.08
N ASP A 404 10.45 12.22 -21.81
CA ASP A 404 11.00 11.27 -22.77
C ASP A 404 9.93 10.21 -23.03
N ASP A 405 9.60 10.00 -24.29
CA ASP A 405 8.50 9.14 -24.73
C ASP A 405 8.63 7.71 -24.21
N ASP A 406 9.81 7.31 -23.79
CA ASP A 406 10.17 5.96 -23.38
C ASP A 406 10.02 5.70 -21.87
N ASP A 407 9.66 6.70 -21.03
CA ASP A 407 9.82 6.60 -19.57
C ASP A 407 8.49 6.70 -18.77
N LEU A 408 7.36 6.37 -19.39
CA LEU A 408 6.07 6.25 -18.69
C LEU A 408 5.85 4.86 -18.08
N THR A 409 6.88 4.01 -18.09
CA THR A 409 6.82 2.68 -17.48
C THR A 409 6.83 2.77 -15.96
N THR A 410 6.13 1.83 -15.32
CA THR A 410 6.14 1.74 -13.87
C THR A 410 7.52 1.27 -13.39
N PRO A 411 8.19 2.00 -12.50
CA PRO A 411 9.46 1.56 -11.95
C PRO A 411 9.37 0.19 -11.28
N VAL A 412 10.31 -0.70 -11.58
CA VAL A 412 10.41 -2.03 -10.94
C VAL A 412 11.42 -2.09 -9.80
N ARG A 413 12.22 -1.03 -9.64
CA ARG A 413 13.11 -0.79 -8.49
C ARG A 413 13.38 0.71 -8.36
N LEU A 414 13.97 1.13 -7.26
CA LEU A 414 14.56 2.46 -7.15
C LEU A 414 16.06 2.41 -7.44
N LYS A 415 16.59 3.54 -7.94
CA LYS A 415 18.04 3.73 -8.08
C LYS A 415 18.68 3.79 -6.70
N TYR A 416 19.91 3.29 -6.61
CA TYR A 416 20.67 3.42 -5.38
C TYR A 416 20.87 4.90 -4.99
N PRO A 417 20.94 5.23 -3.70
CA PRO A 417 21.20 6.59 -3.27
C PRO A 417 22.52 7.12 -3.83
N ASN A 418 22.54 8.37 -4.31
CA ASN A 418 23.74 9.00 -4.87
C ASN A 418 24.93 9.00 -3.89
N LEU A 419 24.68 8.89 -2.59
CA LEU A 419 25.70 8.82 -1.56
C LEU A 419 26.52 7.52 -1.62
N GLU A 420 25.96 6.44 -2.13
CA GLU A 420 26.68 5.16 -2.32
C GLU A 420 27.83 5.31 -3.32
N ALA A 421 27.57 5.98 -4.44
CA ALA A 421 28.62 6.29 -5.43
C ALA A 421 29.77 7.13 -4.84
N LYS A 422 29.48 7.92 -3.79
CA LYS A 422 30.46 8.79 -3.14
C LYS A 422 31.22 8.09 -2.00
N TYR A 423 30.52 7.37 -1.13
CA TYR A 423 31.07 6.87 0.12
C TYR A 423 31.37 5.38 0.12
N ASN A 424 30.76 4.59 -0.79
CA ASN A 424 30.94 3.15 -0.95
C ASN A 424 31.24 2.76 -2.41
N LYS A 425 31.98 3.61 -3.12
CA LYS A 425 32.13 3.56 -4.58
C LYS A 425 32.49 2.19 -5.12
N ALA A 426 33.49 1.51 -4.52
CA ALA A 426 34.01 0.24 -5.05
C ALA A 426 32.95 -0.88 -4.99
N ASN A 427 32.13 -0.91 -3.96
CA ASN A 427 31.05 -1.91 -3.84
C ASN A 427 29.81 -1.50 -4.65
N TYR A 428 29.52 -0.20 -4.73
CA TYR A 428 28.49 0.33 -5.63
C TYR A 428 28.79 -0.04 -7.09
N GLU A 429 30.01 0.15 -7.58
CA GLU A 429 30.39 -0.22 -8.94
C GLU A 429 30.26 -1.73 -9.21
N LYS A 430 30.56 -2.59 -8.21
CA LYS A 430 30.29 -4.03 -8.32
C LYS A 430 28.79 -4.36 -8.39
N ALA A 431 27.96 -3.65 -7.62
CA ALA A 431 26.53 -3.81 -7.68
C ALA A 431 25.98 -3.38 -9.05
N LEU A 432 26.48 -2.27 -9.61
CA LEU A 432 26.13 -1.84 -10.95
C LEU A 432 26.49 -2.87 -12.04
N GLN A 433 27.64 -3.53 -11.92
CA GLN A 433 28.03 -4.58 -12.86
C GLN A 433 27.01 -5.72 -12.92
N LYS A 434 26.40 -6.08 -11.79
CA LYS A 434 25.33 -7.08 -11.74
C LYS A 434 24.04 -6.58 -12.42
N LEU A 435 23.83 -5.28 -12.45
CA LEU A 435 22.71 -4.62 -13.14
C LEU A 435 23.03 -4.30 -14.61
N GLY A 436 24.08 -4.88 -15.19
CA GLY A 436 24.46 -4.59 -16.57
C GLY A 436 25.18 -3.26 -16.79
N GLY A 437 25.63 -2.61 -15.72
CA GLY A 437 26.45 -1.39 -15.74
C GLY A 437 25.68 -0.07 -15.56
N THR A 438 24.34 -0.12 -15.51
CA THR A 438 23.50 1.07 -15.38
C THR A 438 22.60 0.97 -14.14
N ASP A 439 22.48 2.06 -13.40
CA ASP A 439 21.54 2.17 -12.29
C ASP A 439 20.28 2.88 -12.77
N ASP A 440 19.26 2.11 -13.08
CA ASP A 440 17.98 2.61 -13.57
C ASP A 440 16.78 1.96 -12.88
N TRP A 441 15.60 2.31 -13.31
CA TRP A 441 14.31 1.89 -12.75
C TRP A 441 13.76 0.60 -13.37
N HIS A 442 14.43 0.08 -14.41
CA HIS A 442 13.93 -1.00 -15.28
C HIS A 442 14.55 -2.36 -14.98
N HIS A 443 15.64 -2.39 -14.22
CA HIS A 443 16.26 -3.64 -13.79
C HIS A 443 15.46 -4.26 -12.65
N ARG A 444 14.89 -5.43 -12.91
CA ARG A 444 14.09 -6.15 -11.90
C ARG A 444 14.94 -6.62 -10.74
N VAL A 445 14.36 -6.66 -9.56
CA VAL A 445 14.97 -7.30 -8.40
C VAL A 445 14.90 -8.82 -8.54
N TRP A 446 15.71 -9.58 -7.81
CA TRP A 446 15.89 -11.04 -7.97
C TRP A 446 14.57 -11.83 -7.97
N TRP A 447 13.63 -11.51 -7.10
CA TRP A 447 12.35 -12.23 -7.00
C TRP A 447 11.30 -11.74 -8.02
N ASP A 448 11.50 -10.62 -8.68
CA ASP A 448 10.56 -10.08 -9.65
C ASP A 448 10.83 -10.68 -11.02
N THR A 449 10.07 -11.73 -11.34
CA THR A 449 10.20 -12.51 -12.59
C THR A 449 9.07 -12.25 -13.58
N GLU A 450 8.03 -11.49 -13.18
CA GLU A 450 6.89 -11.19 -14.03
C GLU A 450 7.25 -10.16 -15.11
N PRO A 451 7.27 -10.53 -16.38
CA PRO A 451 7.87 -9.69 -17.41
C PRO A 451 7.06 -8.42 -17.72
N ASP A 452 5.73 -8.43 -17.72
CA ASP A 452 5.01 -7.38 -18.43
C ASP A 452 3.74 -6.81 -17.77
N HIS A 453 3.27 -7.33 -16.66
CA HIS A 453 1.98 -6.91 -16.09
C HIS A 453 2.00 -5.53 -15.42
N VAL A 454 3.15 -5.08 -14.98
CA VAL A 454 3.31 -3.83 -14.21
C VAL A 454 3.66 -2.65 -15.12
N THR A 455 4.08 -2.94 -16.32
CA THR A 455 4.46 -1.92 -17.29
C THR A 455 3.24 -1.51 -18.09
N PRO A 456 2.86 -0.23 -18.12
CA PRO A 456 1.87 0.24 -19.07
C PRO A 456 2.35 -0.15 -20.44
N LEU A 457 1.58 -0.97 -21.11
CA LEU A 457 1.90 -1.39 -22.44
C LEU A 457 1.99 -0.14 -23.34
N ASN A 458 3.04 -0.04 -24.12
CA ASN A 458 3.06 0.89 -25.23
C ASN A 458 1.80 0.65 -26.07
N PRO A 459 1.15 1.70 -26.54
CA PRO A 459 -0.05 1.58 -27.36
C PRO A 459 0.20 0.81 -28.64
#